data_4d1755ac68468ed93f893f7c50899929
#
_entry.id   4d1755ac68468ed93f893f7c50899929
#
_cell.length_a   1.000
_cell.length_b   1.000
_cell.length_c   1.000
_cell.angle_alpha   90.00
_cell.angle_beta   90.00
_cell.angle_gamma   90.00
#
_symmetry.space_group_name_H-M   'P 1'
#
loop_
_entity.id
_entity.type
_entity.pdbx_description
1 polymer ?
#
loop_
_entity_poly.entity_id
_entity_poly.type
_entity_poly.pdbx_seq_one_letter_code
_entity_poly.pdbx_strand_id
1 'polypeptide(L)'
;QMQMLSSEPIQYNVTVFAPIESTETVEIEINNMVINTASAESWGWIFCDGSNDEWELNAGIDAYVMGFEMAEGTYKGQEEVMFYLTNTVTDYFTEQLYAEVVVTNDPQYGWVLNFESLCTDNKTYKVTMKKDVPEATDTVAIRFDKSANAAYYPWLDNDLLLANSNEQFYAGLDIVGVEMGGEFTMENLDMSYSLIFSDYANRVMVDMADVKGTVYQVGDTTFIKAAVMGFDGVLYDVELWHCVPVPTETVQVEIVADFTNNINTEGYYILSGYNAENTLYISLSPFADEVAGTFVNDGVFSRFGEGQYDFYCDYSAVYKNVNGEAVPYSVEKCTMTVTEEANGAIKAVASLIAADAVQYEVTMTTTYNNHLNYDAEEGAIDRTFTANDQV
;
A
#
# COMPACT_ATOMS: atom_id res chain seq x y z
N GLN A 1 18.50 -50.10 -2.91
CA GLN A 1 17.42 -50.09 -1.90
C GLN A 1 18.04 -50.09 -0.50
N MET A 2 17.66 -49.14 0.31
CA MET A 2 18.05 -49.07 1.71
C MET A 2 16.81 -49.38 2.57
N GLN A 3 16.99 -50.22 3.60
CA GLN A 3 15.93 -50.52 4.55
C GLN A 3 16.25 -49.81 5.87
N MET A 4 15.31 -49.02 6.36
CA MET A 4 15.35 -48.39 7.67
C MET A 4 14.30 -49.01 8.59
N LEU A 5 14.68 -49.30 9.81
CA LEU A 5 13.77 -49.79 10.86
C LEU A 5 13.48 -48.60 11.79
N SER A 6 12.20 -48.28 11.99
CA SER A 6 11.77 -47.33 13.01
C SER A 6 11.83 -47.96 14.41
N SER A 7 11.69 -47.16 15.45
CA SER A 7 11.55 -47.64 16.84
C SER A 7 10.25 -48.45 17.06
N GLU A 8 9.26 -48.30 16.20
CA GLU A 8 8.15 -49.21 16.04
C GLU A 8 8.50 -50.20 14.92
N PRO A 9 8.03 -51.43 14.92
CA PRO A 9 8.45 -52.47 13.97
C PRO A 9 7.88 -52.20 12.56
N ILE A 10 8.02 -50.97 12.05
CA ILE A 10 7.65 -50.57 10.71
C ILE A 10 8.91 -50.54 9.85
N GLN A 11 8.91 -51.35 8.81
CA GLN A 11 9.98 -51.40 7.84
C GLN A 11 9.71 -50.42 6.69
N TYR A 12 10.60 -49.45 6.50
CA TYR A 12 10.53 -48.53 5.38
C TYR A 12 11.44 -49.02 4.25
N ASN A 13 10.87 -49.16 3.04
CA ASN A 13 11.65 -49.37 1.83
C ASN A 13 11.96 -48.03 1.21
N VAL A 14 13.19 -47.60 1.29
CA VAL A 14 13.64 -46.34 0.68
C VAL A 14 14.34 -46.66 -0.62
N THR A 15 13.85 -46.14 -1.73
CA THR A 15 14.54 -46.20 -3.01
C THR A 15 15.28 -44.88 -3.20
N VAL A 16 16.60 -44.96 -3.23
CA VAL A 16 17.45 -43.81 -3.55
C VAL A 16 17.70 -43.83 -5.06
N PHE A 17 17.26 -42.81 -5.73
CA PHE A 17 17.55 -42.64 -7.15
C PHE A 17 18.97 -42.06 -7.31
N ALA A 18 19.63 -42.36 -8.41
CA ALA A 18 20.86 -41.66 -8.80
C ALA A 18 20.53 -40.15 -9.01
N PRO A 19 21.49 -39.27 -8.73
CA PRO A 19 21.32 -37.87 -9.02
C PRO A 19 20.91 -37.69 -10.49
N ILE A 20 19.92 -36.85 -10.74
CA ILE A 20 19.51 -36.48 -12.10
C ILE A 20 20.67 -35.67 -12.69
N GLU A 21 21.28 -36.14 -13.77
CA GLU A 21 22.28 -35.37 -14.50
C GLU A 21 21.57 -34.33 -15.35
N SER A 22 22.07 -33.09 -15.27
CA SER A 22 21.56 -32.00 -16.13
C SER A 22 21.84 -32.31 -17.61
N THR A 23 20.85 -32.09 -18.47
CA THR A 23 20.98 -32.28 -19.92
C THR A 23 21.48 -31.02 -20.64
N GLU A 24 21.31 -29.84 -20.01
CA GLU A 24 21.66 -28.55 -20.59
C GLU A 24 21.88 -27.53 -19.47
N THR A 25 22.76 -26.57 -19.69
CA THR A 25 22.93 -25.40 -18.81
C THR A 25 22.46 -24.15 -19.54
N VAL A 26 21.56 -23.39 -18.92
CA VAL A 26 21.05 -22.11 -19.42
C VAL A 26 21.57 -21.00 -18.52
N GLU A 27 22.25 -20.02 -19.08
CA GLU A 27 22.77 -18.86 -18.38
C GLU A 27 21.85 -17.66 -18.60
N ILE A 28 21.45 -16.99 -17.50
CA ILE A 28 20.49 -15.87 -17.50
C ILE A 28 21.05 -14.73 -16.67
N GLU A 29 20.93 -13.52 -17.14
CA GLU A 29 21.26 -12.30 -16.40
C GLU A 29 20.00 -11.45 -16.22
N ILE A 30 19.73 -11.03 -14.97
CA ILE A 30 18.60 -10.21 -14.56
C ILE A 30 19.16 -8.97 -13.84
N ASN A 31 18.89 -7.78 -14.39
CA ASN A 31 19.51 -6.53 -13.96
C ASN A 31 18.55 -5.61 -13.19
N ASN A 32 17.31 -6.01 -13.01
CA ASN A 32 16.27 -5.25 -12.30
C ASN A 32 15.83 -5.93 -10.99
N MET A 33 16.75 -6.55 -10.27
CA MET A 33 16.45 -7.25 -9.02
C MET A 33 15.81 -6.33 -7.99
N VAL A 34 14.72 -6.81 -7.41
CA VAL A 34 14.04 -6.22 -6.26
C VAL A 34 14.17 -7.17 -5.07
N ILE A 35 14.58 -6.66 -3.92
CA ILE A 35 14.70 -7.42 -2.67
C ILE A 35 13.63 -6.93 -1.71
N ASN A 36 12.78 -7.86 -1.23
CA ASN A 36 11.76 -7.60 -0.23
C ASN A 36 12.18 -8.23 1.12
N THR A 37 12.80 -7.43 1.98
CA THR A 37 13.19 -7.84 3.33
C THR A 37 12.02 -7.78 4.33
N ALA A 38 10.99 -6.97 4.08
CA ALA A 38 9.82 -6.88 4.94
C ALA A 38 9.03 -8.21 5.00
N SER A 39 9.17 -9.07 3.99
CA SER A 39 8.59 -10.41 3.97
C SER A 39 9.24 -11.38 4.96
N ALA A 40 10.44 -11.08 5.46
CA ALA A 40 11.18 -11.94 6.37
C ALA A 40 10.42 -12.22 7.68
N GLU A 41 9.86 -11.20 8.31
CA GLU A 41 9.11 -11.34 9.56
C GLU A 41 7.74 -12.00 9.38
N SER A 42 7.05 -11.72 8.26
CA SER A 42 5.69 -12.21 8.02
C SER A 42 5.66 -13.61 7.40
N TRP A 43 6.63 -13.96 6.56
CA TRP A 43 6.65 -15.20 5.79
C TRP A 43 7.83 -16.11 6.09
N GLY A 44 8.86 -15.63 6.82
CA GLY A 44 10.10 -16.35 7.07
C GLY A 44 11.04 -16.44 5.86
N TRP A 45 10.80 -15.62 4.82
CA TRP A 45 11.56 -15.60 3.58
C TRP A 45 11.92 -14.17 3.16
N ILE A 46 13.13 -13.96 2.69
CA ILE A 46 13.53 -12.77 1.97
C ILE A 46 13.32 -13.06 0.49
N PHE A 47 12.35 -12.39 -0.14
CA PHE A 47 12.09 -12.56 -1.56
C PHE A 47 12.99 -11.66 -2.40
N CYS A 48 13.46 -12.25 -3.51
CA CYS A 48 14.32 -11.60 -4.49
C CYS A 48 13.73 -11.89 -5.87
N ASP A 49 13.11 -10.90 -6.47
CA ASP A 49 12.38 -11.04 -7.71
C ASP A 49 13.02 -10.18 -8.80
N GLY A 50 12.88 -10.58 -10.03
CA GLY A 50 13.37 -9.80 -11.17
C GLY A 50 13.08 -10.46 -12.51
N SER A 51 13.24 -9.69 -13.58
CA SER A 51 12.96 -10.14 -14.94
C SER A 51 13.92 -9.54 -15.95
N ASN A 52 13.93 -10.12 -17.14
CA ASN A 52 14.47 -9.53 -18.36
C ASN A 52 13.45 -9.73 -19.49
N ASP A 53 13.80 -9.47 -20.73
CA ASP A 53 12.89 -9.57 -21.88
C ASP A 53 12.31 -10.98 -22.10
N GLU A 54 12.97 -12.01 -21.57
CA GLU A 54 12.62 -13.42 -21.82
C GLU A 54 12.28 -14.19 -20.55
N TRP A 55 12.84 -13.79 -19.40
CA TRP A 55 12.78 -14.56 -18.17
C TRP A 55 12.30 -13.73 -16.98
N GLU A 56 11.51 -14.36 -16.12
CA GLU A 56 11.13 -13.85 -14.79
C GLU A 56 11.57 -14.86 -13.75
N LEU A 57 12.29 -14.41 -12.73
CA LEU A 57 12.68 -15.22 -11.58
C LEU A 57 12.02 -14.67 -10.32
N ASN A 58 11.26 -15.54 -9.64
CA ASN A 58 10.77 -15.35 -8.30
C ASN A 58 11.58 -16.27 -7.39
N ALA A 59 12.41 -15.70 -6.54
CA ALA A 59 13.27 -16.44 -5.64
C ALA A 59 13.06 -16.03 -4.19
N GLY A 60 13.42 -16.90 -3.27
CA GLY A 60 13.40 -16.61 -1.83
C GLY A 60 14.56 -17.30 -1.13
N ILE A 61 15.07 -16.64 -0.09
CA ILE A 61 16.10 -17.22 0.80
C ILE A 61 15.50 -17.24 2.21
N ASP A 62 15.69 -18.36 2.93
CA ASP A 62 15.17 -18.51 4.28
C ASP A 62 15.72 -17.42 5.21
N ALA A 63 14.82 -16.62 5.77
CA ALA A 63 15.17 -15.48 6.61
C ALA A 63 15.81 -15.89 7.93
N TYR A 64 15.48 -17.06 8.48
CA TYR A 64 16.08 -17.56 9.73
C TYR A 64 17.55 -17.90 9.54
N VAL A 65 17.92 -18.41 8.36
CA VAL A 65 19.33 -18.73 8.04
C VAL A 65 20.11 -17.45 7.77
N MET A 66 19.48 -16.44 7.15
CA MET A 66 20.12 -15.13 6.89
C MET A 66 20.14 -14.20 8.11
N GLY A 67 19.34 -14.45 9.16
CA GLY A 67 19.24 -13.57 10.33
C GLY A 67 18.29 -12.39 10.12
N PHE A 68 17.28 -12.55 9.26
CA PHE A 68 16.23 -11.58 8.89
C PHE A 68 16.69 -10.35 8.10
N GLU A 69 17.96 -10.33 7.68
CA GLU A 69 18.52 -9.28 6.83
C GLU A 69 19.37 -9.94 5.73
N MET A 70 19.61 -9.21 4.63
CA MET A 70 20.50 -9.71 3.59
C MET A 70 21.92 -9.92 4.12
N ALA A 71 22.46 -11.11 3.92
CA ALA A 71 23.79 -11.45 4.36
C ALA A 71 24.59 -12.20 3.27
N GLU A 72 25.89 -11.92 3.18
CA GLU A 72 26.77 -12.66 2.30
C GLU A 72 26.87 -14.12 2.72
N GLY A 73 26.82 -15.03 1.77
CA GLY A 73 26.90 -16.45 2.06
C GLY A 73 26.52 -17.33 0.89
N THR A 74 26.48 -18.62 1.17
CA THR A 74 26.00 -19.64 0.25
C THR A 74 24.87 -20.41 0.91
N TYR A 75 23.70 -20.41 0.29
CA TYR A 75 22.46 -21.03 0.77
C TYR A 75 22.06 -22.14 -0.19
N LYS A 76 21.57 -23.29 0.32
CA LYS A 76 21.42 -24.50 -0.49
C LYS A 76 20.19 -25.32 -0.14
N GLY A 77 19.62 -25.93 -1.19
CA GLY A 77 18.52 -26.87 -1.07
C GLY A 77 17.16 -26.21 -0.90
N GLN A 78 16.12 -27.01 -0.92
CA GLN A 78 14.72 -26.53 -0.90
C GLN A 78 14.27 -25.95 0.44
N GLU A 79 15.03 -26.20 1.52
CA GLU A 79 14.71 -25.66 2.84
C GLU A 79 15.26 -24.24 3.03
N GLU A 80 16.32 -23.86 2.29
CA GLU A 80 16.96 -22.55 2.39
C GLU A 80 16.73 -21.65 1.17
N VAL A 81 16.39 -22.25 0.00
CA VAL A 81 16.26 -21.52 -1.27
C VAL A 81 15.02 -21.94 -2.01
N MET A 82 14.17 -20.97 -2.35
CA MET A 82 13.10 -21.09 -3.34
C MET A 82 13.57 -20.53 -4.69
N PHE A 83 13.19 -21.18 -5.79
CA PHE A 83 13.55 -20.78 -7.13
C PHE A 83 12.45 -21.15 -8.12
N TYR A 84 11.75 -20.17 -8.64
CA TYR A 84 10.68 -20.32 -9.62
C TYR A 84 11.01 -19.48 -10.86
N LEU A 85 11.28 -20.13 -11.97
CA LEU A 85 11.69 -19.46 -13.20
C LEU A 85 10.62 -19.63 -14.27
N THR A 86 10.23 -18.54 -14.89
CA THR A 86 9.26 -18.47 -15.98
C THR A 86 9.93 -17.89 -17.22
N ASN A 87 9.80 -18.57 -18.37
CA ASN A 87 10.06 -17.97 -19.66
C ASN A 87 8.83 -17.21 -20.13
N THR A 88 8.89 -15.90 -20.15
CA THR A 88 7.74 -15.00 -20.43
C THR A 88 7.31 -15.03 -21.89
N VAL A 89 8.21 -15.43 -22.82
CA VAL A 89 7.92 -15.51 -24.26
C VAL A 89 7.13 -16.77 -24.60
N THR A 90 7.44 -17.89 -23.93
CA THR A 90 6.84 -19.19 -24.19
C THR A 90 5.78 -19.59 -23.15
N ASP A 91 5.61 -18.78 -22.12
CA ASP A 91 4.77 -19.08 -20.93
C ASP A 91 5.15 -20.42 -20.28
N TYR A 92 6.45 -20.73 -20.31
CA TYR A 92 6.99 -21.96 -19.74
C TYR A 92 7.52 -21.72 -18.34
N PHE A 93 6.99 -22.47 -17.39
CA PHE A 93 7.34 -22.42 -15.97
C PHE A 93 8.15 -23.66 -15.57
N THR A 94 9.19 -23.48 -14.76
CA THR A 94 9.97 -24.59 -14.20
C THR A 94 10.23 -24.39 -12.72
N GLU A 95 10.18 -25.50 -11.97
CA GLU A 95 10.42 -25.53 -10.54
C GLU A 95 11.79 -26.19 -10.23
N GLN A 96 12.37 -25.79 -9.11
CA GLN A 96 13.62 -26.40 -8.65
C GLN A 96 13.43 -27.85 -8.20
N LEU A 97 14.40 -28.69 -8.53
CA LEU A 97 14.68 -29.95 -7.86
C LEU A 97 15.76 -29.73 -6.79
N TYR A 98 16.69 -28.85 -7.06
CA TYR A 98 17.74 -28.39 -6.16
C TYR A 98 18.19 -27.00 -6.57
N ALA A 99 18.41 -26.12 -5.63
CA ALA A 99 19.01 -24.81 -5.88
C ALA A 99 20.11 -24.48 -4.88
N GLU A 100 21.07 -23.72 -5.35
CA GLU A 100 22.10 -23.07 -4.55
C GLU A 100 22.13 -21.60 -4.96
N VAL A 101 22.28 -20.70 -3.99
CA VAL A 101 22.52 -19.29 -4.25
C VAL A 101 23.76 -18.81 -3.50
N VAL A 102 24.61 -18.08 -4.20
CA VAL A 102 25.74 -17.35 -3.62
C VAL A 102 25.36 -15.88 -3.58
N VAL A 103 25.25 -15.33 -2.37
CA VAL A 103 24.94 -13.92 -2.11
C VAL A 103 26.24 -13.16 -1.82
N THR A 104 26.47 -12.08 -2.55
CA THR A 104 27.64 -11.20 -2.36
C THR A 104 27.19 -9.75 -2.33
N ASN A 105 27.94 -8.89 -1.63
CA ASN A 105 27.72 -7.45 -1.67
C ASN A 105 28.80 -6.81 -2.56
N ASP A 106 28.41 -6.42 -3.76
CA ASP A 106 29.29 -5.81 -4.76
C ASP A 106 29.32 -4.29 -4.59
N PRO A 107 30.51 -3.64 -4.64
CA PRO A 107 30.61 -2.19 -4.48
C PRO A 107 29.85 -1.35 -5.52
N GLN A 108 29.58 -1.90 -6.70
CA GLN A 108 28.87 -1.22 -7.79
C GLN A 108 27.37 -1.49 -7.77
N TYR A 109 26.99 -2.77 -7.54
CA TYR A 109 25.63 -3.24 -7.71
C TYR A 109 24.90 -3.46 -6.38
N GLY A 110 25.60 -3.35 -5.24
CA GLY A 110 25.07 -3.77 -3.95
C GLY A 110 24.93 -5.31 -3.89
N TRP A 111 23.77 -5.80 -3.55
CA TRP A 111 23.57 -7.25 -3.49
C TRP A 111 23.54 -7.88 -4.88
N VAL A 112 24.33 -8.91 -5.07
CA VAL A 112 24.38 -9.76 -6.27
C VAL A 112 24.11 -11.20 -5.84
N LEU A 113 23.15 -11.85 -6.49
CA LEU A 113 22.74 -13.22 -6.23
C LEU A 113 23.05 -14.07 -7.46
N ASN A 114 23.85 -15.12 -7.24
CA ASN A 114 24.19 -16.08 -8.28
C ASN A 114 23.53 -17.42 -7.95
N PHE A 115 22.44 -17.72 -8.63
CA PHE A 115 21.74 -18.99 -8.51
C PHE A 115 22.32 -20.05 -9.42
N GLU A 116 22.38 -21.28 -8.92
CA GLU A 116 22.54 -22.49 -9.74
C GLU A 116 21.41 -23.46 -9.36
N SER A 117 20.46 -23.68 -10.24
CA SER A 117 19.28 -24.50 -9.96
C SER A 117 19.13 -25.62 -11.00
N LEU A 118 19.06 -26.86 -10.53
CA LEU A 118 18.57 -28.00 -11.31
C LEU A 118 17.04 -28.04 -11.21
N CYS A 119 16.38 -27.98 -12.36
CA CYS A 119 14.92 -27.86 -12.44
C CYS A 119 14.23 -29.14 -12.94
N THR A 120 12.90 -29.14 -12.88
CA THR A 120 12.03 -30.29 -13.23
C THR A 120 12.12 -30.71 -14.70
N ASP A 121 12.61 -29.85 -15.55
CA ASP A 121 12.88 -30.12 -16.99
C ASP A 121 14.26 -30.77 -17.24
N ASN A 122 14.99 -31.11 -16.17
CA ASN A 122 16.36 -31.64 -16.20
C ASN A 122 17.40 -30.68 -16.76
N LYS A 123 17.16 -29.38 -16.75
CA LYS A 123 18.14 -28.36 -17.08
C LYS A 123 18.71 -27.73 -15.82
N THR A 124 19.94 -27.25 -15.92
CA THR A 124 20.55 -26.40 -14.91
C THR A 124 20.45 -24.95 -15.37
N TYR A 125 19.83 -24.11 -14.54
CA TYR A 125 19.77 -22.67 -14.77
C TYR A 125 20.77 -21.97 -13.87
N LYS A 126 21.63 -21.15 -14.48
CA LYS A 126 22.55 -20.26 -13.78
C LYS A 126 22.05 -18.85 -13.98
N VAL A 127 21.49 -18.27 -12.90
CA VAL A 127 20.90 -16.94 -12.96
C VAL A 127 21.70 -15.99 -12.09
N THR A 128 22.23 -14.94 -12.71
CA THR A 128 22.84 -13.82 -11.98
C THR A 128 21.80 -12.71 -11.87
N MET A 129 21.42 -12.37 -10.63
CA MET A 129 20.53 -11.26 -10.34
C MET A 129 21.30 -10.13 -9.67
N LYS A 130 21.09 -8.94 -10.14
CA LYS A 130 21.64 -7.69 -9.55
C LYS A 130 20.71 -6.53 -9.86
N LYS A 131 20.92 -5.42 -9.15
CA LYS A 131 20.29 -4.14 -9.47
C LYS A 131 21.31 -3.27 -10.18
N ASP A 132 21.17 -3.16 -11.50
CA ASP A 132 22.04 -2.33 -12.33
C ASP A 132 21.25 -1.09 -12.76
N VAL A 133 21.40 0.01 -11.99
CA VAL A 133 20.72 1.27 -12.28
C VAL A 133 21.36 1.89 -13.52
N PRO A 134 20.61 2.04 -14.62
CA PRO A 134 21.18 2.58 -15.87
C PRO A 134 21.58 4.05 -15.72
N GLU A 135 22.53 4.51 -16.54
CA GLU A 135 22.78 5.93 -16.71
C GLU A 135 21.63 6.58 -17.51
N ALA A 136 21.23 7.80 -17.11
CA ALA A 136 20.18 8.51 -17.83
C ALA A 136 20.60 8.86 -19.25
N THR A 137 19.84 8.38 -20.23
CA THR A 137 20.00 8.72 -21.65
C THR A 137 19.02 9.78 -22.12
N ASP A 138 17.90 9.95 -21.41
CA ASP A 138 16.87 10.95 -21.67
C ASP A 138 16.23 11.41 -20.35
N THR A 139 15.48 12.53 -20.39
CA THR A 139 14.74 13.05 -19.25
C THR A 139 13.34 13.46 -19.64
N VAL A 140 12.35 12.96 -18.91
CA VAL A 140 10.94 13.27 -19.10
C VAL A 140 10.41 13.98 -17.87
N ALA A 141 9.89 15.20 -18.02
CA ALA A 141 9.26 15.94 -16.93
C ALA A 141 7.78 15.54 -16.81
N ILE A 142 7.36 15.08 -15.65
CA ILE A 142 5.97 14.77 -15.31
C ILE A 142 5.43 15.87 -14.41
N ARG A 143 4.47 16.64 -14.93
CA ARG A 143 3.85 17.80 -14.26
C ARG A 143 2.34 17.73 -14.42
N PHE A 144 1.63 18.24 -13.42
CA PHE A 144 0.17 18.25 -13.39
C PHE A 144 -0.35 19.64 -13.08
N ASP A 145 -1.41 20.05 -13.79
CA ASP A 145 -2.05 21.35 -13.64
C ASP A 145 -3.06 21.41 -12.47
N LYS A 146 -3.36 20.25 -11.89
CA LYS A 146 -4.33 20.10 -10.79
C LYS A 146 -3.65 19.57 -9.53
N SER A 147 -4.24 19.88 -8.39
CA SER A 147 -3.89 19.28 -7.11
C SER A 147 -3.98 17.75 -7.19
N ALA A 148 -3.01 17.07 -6.64
CA ALA A 148 -3.04 15.62 -6.51
C ALA A 148 -4.12 15.17 -5.53
N ASN A 149 -4.64 13.97 -5.71
CA ASN A 149 -5.34 13.26 -4.64
C ASN A 149 -4.33 12.92 -3.56
N ALA A 150 -4.76 13.02 -2.31
CA ALA A 150 -3.89 12.78 -1.18
C ALA A 150 -4.54 11.82 -0.18
N ALA A 151 -3.77 10.87 0.31
CA ALA A 151 -4.08 10.07 1.48
C ALA A 151 -2.93 10.13 2.47
N TYR A 152 -3.25 10.00 3.74
CA TYR A 152 -2.24 10.02 4.80
C TYR A 152 -2.67 9.13 5.97
N TYR A 153 -1.74 8.31 6.40
CA TYR A 153 -1.94 7.33 7.46
C TYR A 153 -0.87 7.50 8.54
N PRO A 154 -1.11 8.43 9.51
CA PRO A 154 -0.11 8.74 10.55
C PRO A 154 0.26 7.53 11.42
N TRP A 155 -0.62 6.55 11.53
CA TRP A 155 -0.40 5.30 12.28
C TRP A 155 0.40 4.25 11.50
N LEU A 156 0.63 4.45 10.19
CA LEU A 156 1.48 3.63 9.33
C LEU A 156 2.83 4.32 9.09
N ASP A 157 3.49 4.74 10.16
CA ASP A 157 4.82 5.38 10.11
C ASP A 157 4.88 6.63 9.19
N ASN A 158 3.87 7.51 9.29
CA ASN A 158 3.74 8.71 8.44
C ASN A 158 3.64 8.42 6.94
N ASP A 159 2.87 7.41 6.60
CA ASP A 159 2.58 7.04 5.22
C ASP A 159 1.81 8.15 4.49
N LEU A 160 2.38 8.66 3.40
CA LEU A 160 1.86 9.75 2.58
C LEU A 160 1.78 9.35 1.12
N LEU A 161 0.58 9.17 0.62
CA LEU A 161 0.32 8.98 -0.81
C LEU A 161 -0.12 10.29 -1.47
N LEU A 162 0.59 10.71 -2.53
CA LEU A 162 0.10 11.66 -3.52
C LEU A 162 -0.03 11.00 -4.87
N ALA A 163 -1.19 11.13 -5.52
CA ALA A 163 -1.43 10.59 -6.84
C ALA A 163 -2.14 11.57 -7.77
N ASN A 164 -1.71 11.66 -9.01
CA ASN A 164 -2.33 12.49 -10.03
C ASN A 164 -2.22 11.88 -11.43
N SER A 165 -3.11 12.31 -12.32
CA SER A 165 -3.10 11.88 -13.71
C SER A 165 -3.54 12.99 -14.66
N ASN A 166 -3.07 12.90 -15.89
CA ASN A 166 -3.58 13.64 -17.04
C ASN A 166 -3.73 12.67 -18.22
N GLU A 167 -3.98 13.18 -19.43
CA GLU A 167 -4.16 12.34 -20.61
C GLU A 167 -2.91 11.51 -20.97
N GLN A 168 -1.72 11.99 -20.62
CA GLN A 168 -0.44 11.39 -20.96
C GLN A 168 0.17 10.60 -19.81
N PHE A 169 0.17 11.14 -18.60
CA PHE A 169 0.90 10.60 -17.46
C PHE A 169 -0.02 10.23 -16.29
N TYR A 170 0.41 9.27 -15.52
CA TYR A 170 -0.02 9.06 -14.15
C TYR A 170 1.22 8.99 -13.27
N ALA A 171 1.17 9.58 -12.10
CA ALA A 171 2.17 9.36 -11.05
C ALA A 171 1.46 9.26 -9.70
N GLY A 172 1.76 8.20 -8.97
CA GLY A 172 1.42 7.99 -7.58
C GLY A 172 2.69 7.64 -6.83
N LEU A 173 3.01 8.37 -5.76
CA LEU A 173 4.13 8.08 -4.87
C LEU A 173 3.61 7.99 -3.45
N ASP A 174 3.84 6.85 -2.84
CA ASP A 174 3.47 6.51 -1.48
C ASP A 174 4.73 6.44 -0.64
N ILE A 175 4.89 7.41 0.27
CA ILE A 175 6.14 7.64 0.99
C ILE A 175 5.93 7.34 2.46
N VAL A 176 6.74 6.44 2.99
CA VAL A 176 6.66 5.94 4.36
C VAL A 176 7.89 6.36 5.16
N GLY A 177 7.69 6.75 6.41
CA GLY A 177 8.78 7.02 7.36
C GLY A 177 9.55 8.32 7.12
N VAL A 178 9.02 9.25 6.31
CA VAL A 178 9.72 10.50 5.96
C VAL A 178 9.00 11.70 6.58
N GLU A 179 9.77 12.59 7.22
CA GLU A 179 9.27 13.83 7.78
C GLU A 179 9.19 14.94 6.72
N MET A 180 8.38 15.98 6.98
CA MET A 180 8.30 17.16 6.12
C MET A 180 9.65 17.88 6.03
N GLY A 181 10.10 18.15 4.80
CA GLY A 181 11.43 18.69 4.49
C GLY A 181 12.48 17.59 4.36
N GLY A 182 12.12 16.33 4.53
CA GLY A 182 12.99 15.17 4.40
C GLY A 182 13.26 14.74 2.96
N GLU A 183 14.37 14.07 2.79
CA GLU A 183 14.72 13.36 1.57
C GLU A 183 14.23 11.90 1.67
N PHE A 184 13.87 11.33 0.55
CA PHE A 184 13.50 9.93 0.46
C PHE A 184 14.17 9.22 -0.73
N THR A 185 14.26 7.93 -0.61
CA THR A 185 14.77 7.02 -1.64
C THR A 185 13.75 5.94 -1.95
N MET A 186 14.09 5.00 -2.80
CA MET A 186 13.24 3.87 -3.12
C MET A 186 12.87 3.02 -1.87
N GLU A 187 13.71 3.01 -0.84
CA GLU A 187 13.45 2.30 0.43
C GLU A 187 12.30 2.90 1.24
N ASN A 188 11.98 4.16 0.99
CA ASN A 188 10.88 4.86 1.63
C ASN A 188 9.56 4.77 0.84
N LEU A 189 9.52 4.04 -0.28
CA LEU A 189 8.31 3.89 -1.08
C LEU A 189 7.57 2.59 -0.74
N ASP A 190 6.28 2.68 -0.48
CA ASP A 190 5.41 1.51 -0.62
C ASP A 190 5.17 1.25 -2.11
N MET A 191 5.85 0.23 -2.62
CA MET A 191 5.79 -0.15 -4.04
C MET A 191 4.43 -0.71 -4.46
N SER A 192 3.57 -1.07 -3.53
CA SER A 192 2.21 -1.52 -3.84
C SER A 192 1.32 -0.37 -4.34
N TYR A 193 1.63 0.86 -3.93
CA TYR A 193 0.88 2.07 -4.28
C TYR A 193 1.71 3.10 -5.06
N SER A 194 3.04 2.91 -5.16
CA SER A 194 3.93 3.79 -5.92
C SER A 194 4.04 3.35 -7.37
N LEU A 195 3.40 4.08 -8.28
CA LEU A 195 3.30 3.73 -9.69
C LEU A 195 3.51 4.98 -10.56
N ILE A 196 4.22 4.81 -11.67
CA ILE A 196 4.33 5.82 -12.73
C ILE A 196 3.97 5.19 -14.06
N PHE A 197 3.09 5.84 -14.82
CA PHE A 197 2.82 5.50 -16.21
C PHE A 197 3.38 6.60 -17.12
N SER A 198 4.30 6.24 -18.00
CA SER A 198 4.88 7.13 -19.01
C SER A 198 3.95 7.34 -20.21
N ASP A 199 2.98 6.45 -20.40
CA ASP A 199 1.83 6.57 -21.29
C ASP A 199 0.60 6.00 -20.57
N TYR A 200 -0.18 6.89 -19.97
CA TYR A 200 -1.32 6.49 -19.14
C TYR A 200 -2.47 5.91 -19.98
N ALA A 201 -2.64 6.38 -21.22
CA ALA A 201 -3.69 5.88 -22.10
C ALA A 201 -3.44 4.42 -22.52
N ASN A 202 -2.18 4.06 -22.76
CA ASN A 202 -1.76 2.72 -23.15
C ASN A 202 -1.28 1.86 -21.96
N ARG A 203 -1.34 2.40 -20.72
CA ARG A 203 -0.91 1.70 -19.50
C ARG A 203 0.56 1.25 -19.52
N VAL A 204 1.44 2.06 -20.12
CA VAL A 204 2.88 1.81 -20.10
C VAL A 204 3.45 2.23 -18.77
N MET A 205 3.68 1.26 -17.89
CA MET A 205 4.23 1.46 -16.56
C MET A 205 5.76 1.62 -16.63
N VAL A 206 6.28 2.52 -15.80
CA VAL A 206 7.73 2.68 -15.61
C VAL A 206 8.20 1.63 -14.59
N ASP A 207 9.12 0.79 -15.02
CA ASP A 207 9.85 -0.10 -14.13
C ASP A 207 10.97 0.71 -13.44
N MET A 208 10.78 1.03 -12.15
CA MET A 208 11.62 1.98 -11.41
C MET A 208 12.91 1.32 -10.94
N ALA A 209 14.06 1.82 -11.42
CA ALA A 209 15.39 1.36 -11.04
C ALA A 209 15.93 2.07 -9.78
N ASP A 210 15.73 3.38 -9.67
CA ASP A 210 16.14 4.19 -8.51
C ASP A 210 15.21 5.38 -8.33
N VAL A 211 15.05 5.83 -7.10
CA VAL A 211 14.24 7.00 -6.75
C VAL A 211 15.00 7.86 -5.75
N LYS A 212 15.05 9.14 -5.99
CA LYS A 212 15.54 10.16 -5.06
C LYS A 212 14.58 11.32 -5.05
N GLY A 213 14.08 11.69 -3.90
CA GLY A 213 13.10 12.75 -3.82
C GLY A 213 13.12 13.51 -2.52
N THR A 214 12.26 14.52 -2.45
CA THR A 214 12.03 15.34 -1.27
C THR A 214 10.56 15.61 -1.09
N VAL A 215 10.10 15.61 0.16
CA VAL A 215 8.78 16.10 0.56
C VAL A 215 8.96 17.46 1.21
N TYR A 216 8.26 18.48 0.73
CA TYR A 216 8.38 19.82 1.32
C TYR A 216 7.07 20.61 1.18
N GLN A 217 6.92 21.65 2.00
CA GLN A 217 5.74 22.50 2.02
C GLN A 217 6.10 23.95 1.69
N VAL A 218 5.23 24.61 0.91
CA VAL A 218 5.32 26.06 0.64
C VAL A 218 3.93 26.66 0.87
N GLY A 219 3.78 27.43 1.95
CA GLY A 219 2.46 27.89 2.40
C GLY A 219 1.58 26.68 2.74
N ASP A 220 0.38 26.64 2.17
CA ASP A 220 -0.59 25.56 2.37
C ASP A 220 -0.47 24.43 1.30
N THR A 221 0.59 24.45 0.50
CA THR A 221 0.80 23.45 -0.56
C THR A 221 1.95 22.54 -0.23
N THR A 222 1.71 21.25 -0.24
CA THR A 222 2.74 20.21 -0.11
C THR A 222 3.17 19.72 -1.47
N PHE A 223 4.45 19.47 -1.59
CA PHE A 223 5.10 19.00 -2.81
C PHE A 223 5.85 17.69 -2.53
N ILE A 224 5.76 16.78 -3.47
CA ILE A 224 6.70 15.67 -3.65
C ILE A 224 7.45 15.95 -4.96
N LYS A 225 8.78 16.07 -4.88
CA LYS A 225 9.65 16.08 -6.06
C LYS A 225 10.51 14.84 -6.04
N ALA A 226 10.50 14.11 -7.14
CA ALA A 226 11.27 12.90 -7.28
C ALA A 226 11.96 12.83 -8.63
N ALA A 227 13.22 12.44 -8.61
CA ALA A 227 13.96 11.95 -9.76
C ALA A 227 13.85 10.42 -9.77
N VAL A 228 13.09 9.87 -10.70
CA VAL A 228 12.84 8.44 -10.84
C VAL A 228 13.58 7.92 -12.06
N MET A 229 14.55 7.06 -11.84
CA MET A 229 15.26 6.37 -12.91
C MET A 229 14.49 5.12 -13.31
N GLY A 230 14.11 5.02 -14.58
CA GLY A 230 13.55 3.79 -15.13
C GLY A 230 14.65 2.84 -15.64
N PHE A 231 14.37 1.53 -15.62
CA PHE A 231 15.27 0.54 -16.27
C PHE A 231 15.35 0.74 -17.80
N ASP A 232 14.44 1.51 -18.38
CA ASP A 232 14.50 1.96 -19.79
C ASP A 232 15.58 3.04 -20.05
N GLY A 233 16.32 3.48 -19.03
CA GLY A 233 17.34 4.52 -19.12
C GLY A 233 16.76 5.95 -19.20
N VAL A 234 15.49 6.14 -18.89
CA VAL A 234 14.85 7.46 -18.84
C VAL A 234 14.78 7.95 -17.39
N LEU A 235 15.20 9.19 -17.19
CA LEU A 235 15.01 9.89 -15.94
C LEU A 235 13.67 10.63 -15.94
N TYR A 236 12.75 10.20 -15.09
CA TYR A 236 11.45 10.86 -14.89
C TYR A 236 11.57 11.90 -13.77
N ASP A 237 11.51 13.16 -14.13
CA ASP A 237 11.47 14.28 -13.16
C ASP A 237 10.01 14.54 -12.79
N VAL A 238 9.57 13.98 -11.65
CA VAL A 238 8.18 14.00 -11.19
C VAL A 238 7.98 15.11 -10.18
N GLU A 239 6.92 15.90 -10.36
CA GLU A 239 6.44 16.83 -9.34
C GLU A 239 4.95 16.59 -9.11
N LEU A 240 4.62 16.16 -7.90
CA LEU A 240 3.26 16.10 -7.37
C LEU A 240 3.07 17.22 -6.35
N TRP A 241 1.90 17.80 -6.32
CA TRP A 241 1.55 18.80 -5.34
C TRP A 241 0.10 18.67 -4.91
N HIS A 242 -0.16 19.01 -3.65
CA HIS A 242 -1.48 19.02 -3.08
C HIS A 242 -1.71 20.26 -2.23
N CYS A 243 -2.89 20.84 -2.30
CA CYS A 243 -3.33 21.89 -1.39
C CYS A 243 -4.82 21.73 -1.09
N VAL A 244 -5.21 22.13 0.12
CA VAL A 244 -6.64 22.27 0.45
C VAL A 244 -7.24 23.32 -0.49
N PRO A 245 -8.31 23.00 -1.24
CA PRO A 245 -8.88 23.94 -2.18
C PRO A 245 -9.51 25.15 -1.46
N VAL A 246 -9.40 26.31 -2.07
CA VAL A 246 -10.14 27.50 -1.58
C VAL A 246 -11.61 27.33 -1.95
N PRO A 247 -12.53 27.36 -0.98
CA PRO A 247 -13.95 27.17 -1.26
C PRO A 247 -14.50 28.24 -2.21
N THR A 248 -15.21 27.79 -3.22
CA THR A 248 -15.91 28.67 -4.17
C THR A 248 -17.36 28.95 -3.77
N GLU A 249 -17.93 28.08 -2.95
CA GLU A 249 -19.27 28.19 -2.41
C GLU A 249 -19.39 27.53 -1.03
N THR A 250 -20.43 27.87 -0.28
CA THR A 250 -20.78 27.22 0.99
C THR A 250 -22.19 26.65 0.90
N VAL A 251 -22.34 25.37 1.24
CA VAL A 251 -23.61 24.63 1.19
C VAL A 251 -24.00 24.20 2.60
N GLN A 252 -25.23 24.53 3.01
CA GLN A 252 -25.81 24.04 4.28
C GLN A 252 -26.45 22.67 4.05
N VAL A 253 -26.14 21.68 4.89
CA VAL A 253 -26.60 20.31 4.71
C VAL A 253 -27.13 19.76 6.04
N GLU A 254 -28.36 19.25 6.02
CA GLU A 254 -28.95 18.51 7.12
C GLU A 254 -29.08 17.04 6.73
N ILE A 255 -28.64 16.13 7.62
CA ILE A 255 -28.61 14.69 7.38
C ILE A 255 -29.21 13.97 8.58
N VAL A 256 -30.12 13.05 8.31
CA VAL A 256 -30.47 12.00 9.27
C VAL A 256 -29.45 10.89 9.09
N ALA A 257 -28.55 10.77 10.04
CA ALA A 257 -27.37 9.93 9.92
C ALA A 257 -27.59 8.53 10.49
N ASP A 258 -27.00 7.56 9.83
CA ASP A 258 -26.68 6.26 10.41
C ASP A 258 -25.41 6.37 11.24
N PHE A 259 -25.32 5.57 12.31
CA PHE A 259 -24.17 5.51 13.20
C PHE A 259 -23.63 4.09 13.28
N THR A 260 -22.37 3.90 12.90
CA THR A 260 -21.67 2.63 13.06
C THR A 260 -20.54 2.80 14.08
N ASN A 261 -20.62 2.07 15.19
CA ASN A 261 -19.64 2.16 16.26
C ASN A 261 -18.59 1.04 16.18
N ASN A 262 -17.36 1.41 15.89
CA ASN A 262 -16.18 0.53 15.86
C ASN A 262 -15.11 0.97 16.89
N ILE A 263 -15.48 1.81 17.87
CA ILE A 263 -14.51 2.38 18.84
C ILE A 263 -13.75 1.27 19.56
N ASN A 264 -14.45 0.26 20.07
CA ASN A 264 -13.84 -0.81 20.87
C ASN A 264 -13.02 -1.83 20.04
N THR A 265 -13.21 -1.87 18.74
CA THR A 265 -12.55 -2.85 17.86
C THR A 265 -11.45 -2.21 17.02
N GLU A 266 -11.66 -0.99 16.57
CA GLU A 266 -10.80 -0.34 15.56
C GLU A 266 -10.49 1.13 15.89
N GLY A 267 -11.01 1.67 16.99
CA GLY A 267 -10.71 3.02 17.46
C GLY A 267 -11.37 4.15 16.65
N TYR A 268 -12.43 3.86 15.89
CA TYR A 268 -13.19 4.88 15.14
C TYR A 268 -14.71 4.59 15.16
N TYR A 269 -15.49 5.55 14.70
CA TYR A 269 -16.89 5.34 14.35
C TYR A 269 -17.24 6.07 13.04
N ILE A 270 -18.37 5.75 12.45
CA ILE A 270 -18.84 6.35 11.18
C ILE A 270 -20.19 7.00 11.41
N LEU A 271 -20.30 8.27 11.03
CA LEU A 271 -21.57 8.99 10.84
C LEU A 271 -21.78 9.20 9.34
N SER A 272 -22.87 8.69 8.79
CA SER A 272 -23.10 8.80 7.35
C SER A 272 -24.57 8.87 7.00
N GLY A 273 -24.90 9.52 5.89
CA GLY A 273 -26.28 9.58 5.41
C GLY A 273 -26.47 10.46 4.20
N TYR A 274 -27.68 10.43 3.68
CA TYR A 274 -28.12 11.28 2.57
C TYR A 274 -28.81 12.56 3.08
N ASN A 275 -28.66 13.66 2.33
CA ASN A 275 -29.54 14.81 2.50
C ASN A 275 -30.97 14.47 2.05
N ALA A 276 -31.94 15.30 2.40
CA ALA A 276 -33.36 15.05 2.14
C ALA A 276 -33.69 14.84 0.64
N GLU A 277 -32.94 15.47 -0.24
CA GLU A 277 -33.11 15.39 -1.70
C GLU A 277 -32.39 14.16 -2.31
N ASN A 278 -31.62 13.37 -1.56
CA ASN A 278 -30.77 12.30 -2.03
C ASN A 278 -29.76 12.72 -3.12
N THR A 279 -29.30 13.97 -3.08
CA THR A 279 -28.31 14.51 -4.02
C THR A 279 -26.90 14.48 -3.47
N LEU A 280 -26.77 14.41 -2.13
CA LEU A 280 -25.53 14.34 -1.40
C LEU A 280 -25.57 13.18 -0.40
N TYR A 281 -24.49 12.44 -0.34
CA TYR A 281 -24.22 11.51 0.76
C TYR A 281 -22.90 11.94 1.41
N ILE A 282 -22.88 12.09 2.72
CA ILE A 282 -21.69 12.47 3.48
C ILE A 282 -21.40 11.38 4.49
N SER A 283 -20.15 10.97 4.53
CA SER A 283 -19.60 10.04 5.50
C SER A 283 -18.44 10.71 6.21
N LEU A 284 -18.44 10.70 7.55
CA LEU A 284 -17.38 11.22 8.40
C LEU A 284 -17.02 10.16 9.44
N SER A 285 -15.76 9.82 9.52
CA SER A 285 -15.24 8.76 10.39
C SER A 285 -14.09 9.28 11.26
N PRO A 286 -14.38 9.82 12.44
CA PRO A 286 -13.32 10.24 13.35
C PRO A 286 -12.71 9.06 14.10
N PHE A 287 -11.40 9.15 14.38
CA PHE A 287 -10.75 8.34 15.38
C PHE A 287 -11.16 8.84 16.76
N ALA A 288 -11.61 7.96 17.62
CA ALA A 288 -12.11 8.33 18.92
C ALA A 288 -12.11 7.17 19.93
N ASP A 289 -11.82 7.50 21.17
CA ASP A 289 -12.05 6.63 22.32
C ASP A 289 -13.47 6.80 22.88
N GLU A 290 -14.12 7.93 22.58
CA GLU A 290 -15.48 8.27 22.99
C GLU A 290 -16.25 8.90 21.84
N VAL A 291 -17.59 8.76 21.84
CA VAL A 291 -18.44 9.28 20.76
C VAL A 291 -18.47 10.81 20.74
N ALA A 292 -18.60 11.43 21.91
CA ALA A 292 -18.68 12.88 22.03
C ALA A 292 -17.29 13.52 22.04
N GLY A 293 -17.12 14.59 21.25
CA GLY A 293 -15.83 15.26 21.17
C GLY A 293 -15.77 16.31 20.08
N THR A 294 -14.63 16.94 19.95
CA THR A 294 -14.30 17.80 18.81
C THR A 294 -13.16 17.16 18.04
N PHE A 295 -13.39 16.95 16.76
CA PHE A 295 -12.48 16.28 15.83
C PHE A 295 -12.06 17.25 14.75
N VAL A 296 -10.77 17.25 14.41
CA VAL A 296 -10.18 18.22 13.50
C VAL A 296 -9.36 17.50 12.43
N ASN A 297 -9.54 17.90 11.19
CA ASN A 297 -8.61 17.66 10.11
C ASN A 297 -8.17 19.04 9.58
N ASP A 298 -6.97 19.47 9.92
CA ASP A 298 -6.42 20.77 9.49
C ASP A 298 -5.98 20.80 8.03
N GLY A 299 -6.27 19.77 7.29
CA GLY A 299 -5.76 19.50 5.96
C GLY A 299 -4.62 18.47 6.02
N VAL A 300 -4.45 17.73 4.94
CA VAL A 300 -3.58 16.54 4.90
C VAL A 300 -2.17 16.81 5.43
N PHE A 301 -1.68 18.03 5.36
CA PHE A 301 -0.27 18.33 5.54
C PHE A 301 0.11 19.22 6.70
N SER A 302 -0.84 19.71 7.45
CA SER A 302 -0.51 20.42 8.71
C SER A 302 0.14 19.50 9.75
N ARG A 303 0.36 18.26 9.42
CA ARG A 303 0.69 17.13 10.30
C ARG A 303 2.10 16.76 10.44
N PHE A 304 2.91 17.09 9.47
CA PHE A 304 4.34 16.81 9.59
C PHE A 304 5.00 17.64 10.69
N GLY A 305 4.25 18.01 11.70
CA GLY A 305 4.77 18.66 12.86
C GLY A 305 3.77 19.20 13.87
N GLU A 306 2.65 19.82 13.48
CA GLU A 306 1.82 20.54 14.44
C GLU A 306 0.30 20.46 14.18
N GLY A 307 -0.16 19.88 13.10
CA GLY A 307 -1.59 19.80 12.77
C GLY A 307 -2.31 18.62 13.39
N GLN A 308 -3.61 18.74 13.52
CA GLN A 308 -4.48 17.70 14.05
C GLN A 308 -5.19 16.97 12.93
N TYR A 309 -5.26 15.64 13.02
CA TYR A 309 -5.97 14.80 12.07
C TYR A 309 -6.67 13.65 12.76
N ASP A 310 -7.90 13.85 12.96
CA ASP A 310 -8.71 12.94 13.74
C ASP A 310 -9.64 12.09 12.86
N PHE A 311 -9.46 12.08 11.52
CA PHE A 311 -10.39 11.38 10.63
C PHE A 311 -9.74 10.25 9.85
N TYR A 312 -10.48 9.17 9.67
CA TYR A 312 -10.11 8.07 8.78
C TYR A 312 -10.46 8.45 7.34
N CYS A 313 -9.43 8.66 6.49
CA CYS A 313 -9.62 9.19 5.15
C CYS A 313 -10.45 8.27 4.24
N ASP A 314 -10.30 6.94 4.36
CA ASP A 314 -11.02 5.98 3.53
C ASP A 314 -12.54 5.98 3.75
N TYR A 315 -12.99 6.42 4.93
CA TYR A 315 -14.41 6.49 5.29
C TYR A 315 -14.94 7.92 5.43
N SER A 316 -14.12 8.93 5.12
CA SER A 316 -14.51 10.33 5.20
C SER A 316 -14.55 10.96 3.81
N ALA A 317 -15.77 11.07 3.24
CA ALA A 317 -15.96 11.56 1.90
C ALA A 317 -17.34 12.24 1.71
N VAL A 318 -17.42 13.11 0.71
CA VAL A 318 -18.66 13.68 0.18
C VAL A 318 -18.93 13.05 -1.17
N TYR A 319 -20.10 12.46 -1.35
CA TYR A 319 -20.54 11.90 -2.62
C TYR A 319 -21.63 12.76 -3.21
N LYS A 320 -21.44 13.20 -4.44
CA LYS A 320 -22.47 13.93 -5.22
C LYS A 320 -23.10 13.01 -6.25
N ASN A 321 -24.41 13.11 -6.40
CA ASN A 321 -25.08 12.47 -7.54
C ASN A 321 -24.91 13.34 -8.77
N VAL A 322 -24.05 12.90 -9.69
CA VAL A 322 -23.82 13.57 -10.98
C VAL A 322 -24.36 12.68 -12.09
N ASN A 323 -25.45 13.10 -12.72
CA ASN A 323 -26.12 12.35 -13.80
C ASN A 323 -26.52 10.90 -13.43
N GLY A 324 -26.84 10.64 -12.16
CA GLY A 324 -27.23 9.33 -11.66
C GLY A 324 -26.07 8.47 -11.14
N GLU A 325 -24.86 8.97 -11.18
CA GLU A 325 -23.67 8.34 -10.62
C GLU A 325 -23.21 9.04 -9.34
N ALA A 326 -22.81 8.28 -8.33
CA ALA A 326 -22.22 8.81 -7.10
C ALA A 326 -20.75 9.11 -7.33
N VAL A 327 -20.36 10.38 -7.35
CA VAL A 327 -18.98 10.82 -7.51
C VAL A 327 -18.41 11.19 -6.15
N PRO A 328 -17.34 10.51 -5.68
CA PRO A 328 -16.71 10.79 -4.40
C PRO A 328 -15.78 12.01 -4.48
N TYR A 329 -15.75 12.77 -3.40
CA TYR A 329 -14.80 13.86 -3.14
C TYR A 329 -14.23 13.66 -1.74
N SER A 330 -12.92 13.59 -1.61
CA SER A 330 -12.22 13.49 -0.33
C SER A 330 -12.52 14.70 0.57
N VAL A 331 -12.52 14.48 1.88
CA VAL A 331 -12.60 15.56 2.87
C VAL A 331 -11.21 16.12 3.10
N GLU A 332 -10.95 17.30 2.57
CA GLU A 332 -9.63 17.94 2.59
C GLU A 332 -9.36 18.66 3.90
N LYS A 333 -10.40 19.26 4.50
CA LYS A 333 -10.33 19.92 5.79
C LYS A 333 -11.67 19.75 6.50
N CYS A 334 -11.64 19.52 7.83
CA CYS A 334 -12.88 19.35 8.60
C CYS A 334 -12.68 19.79 10.06
N THR A 335 -13.68 20.43 10.61
CA THR A 335 -13.85 20.54 12.06
C THR A 335 -15.24 20.04 12.41
N MET A 336 -15.36 19.03 13.25
CA MET A 336 -16.61 18.42 13.65
C MET A 336 -16.72 18.38 15.18
N THR A 337 -17.86 18.82 15.70
CA THR A 337 -18.20 18.67 17.11
C THR A 337 -19.37 17.71 17.23
N VAL A 338 -19.20 16.67 18.05
CA VAL A 338 -20.19 15.62 18.30
C VAL A 338 -20.64 15.68 19.73
N THR A 339 -21.95 15.63 19.94
CA THR A 339 -22.62 15.62 21.24
C THR A 339 -23.59 14.46 21.34
N GLU A 340 -23.67 13.84 22.50
CA GLU A 340 -24.73 12.91 22.87
C GLU A 340 -25.87 13.65 23.55
N GLU A 341 -27.05 13.52 23.00
CA GLU A 341 -28.29 14.09 23.57
C GLU A 341 -28.80 13.22 24.75
N ALA A 342 -29.60 13.79 25.65
CA ALA A 342 -30.12 13.08 26.81
C ALA A 342 -30.95 11.82 26.47
N ASN A 343 -31.49 11.72 25.27
CA ASN A 343 -32.22 10.55 24.77
C ASN A 343 -31.30 9.52 24.06
N GLY A 344 -29.96 9.74 24.09
CA GLY A 344 -28.97 8.90 23.46
C GLY A 344 -28.81 9.11 21.94
N ALA A 345 -29.52 10.09 21.36
CA ALA A 345 -29.25 10.47 19.97
C ALA A 345 -27.90 11.20 19.88
N ILE A 346 -27.24 11.04 18.76
CA ILE A 346 -25.98 11.71 18.47
C ILE A 346 -26.26 12.88 17.55
N LYS A 347 -25.70 14.04 17.87
CA LYS A 347 -25.70 15.21 17.00
C LYS A 347 -24.28 15.62 16.69
N ALA A 348 -23.96 15.69 15.40
CA ALA A 348 -22.68 16.20 14.90
C ALA A 348 -22.92 17.48 14.10
N VAL A 349 -22.08 18.49 14.33
CA VAL A 349 -22.01 19.70 13.54
C VAL A 349 -20.61 19.80 12.99
N ALA A 350 -20.50 19.84 11.64
CA ALA A 350 -19.21 19.88 10.97
C ALA A 350 -19.16 21.02 9.96
N SER A 351 -18.01 21.68 9.89
CA SER A 351 -17.62 22.53 8.76
C SER A 351 -16.48 21.84 8.03
N LEU A 352 -16.71 21.46 6.78
CA LEU A 352 -15.72 20.74 5.99
C LEU A 352 -15.53 21.33 4.59
N ILE A 353 -14.32 21.18 4.05
CA ILE A 353 -13.97 21.52 2.67
C ILE A 353 -13.67 20.19 1.97
N ALA A 354 -14.35 19.95 0.86
CA ALA A 354 -14.11 18.77 0.03
C ALA A 354 -13.27 19.11 -1.22
N ALA A 355 -12.74 18.10 -1.87
CA ALA A 355 -11.88 18.21 -3.06
C ALA A 355 -12.55 18.90 -4.26
N ASP A 356 -13.88 19.05 -4.24
CA ASP A 356 -14.63 19.81 -5.25
C ASP A 356 -14.64 21.34 -5.04
N ALA A 357 -13.83 21.83 -4.08
CA ALA A 357 -13.75 23.24 -3.67
C ALA A 357 -15.08 23.80 -3.15
N VAL A 358 -15.88 22.97 -2.48
CA VAL A 358 -17.10 23.37 -1.78
C VAL A 358 -16.88 23.24 -0.27
N GLN A 359 -17.33 24.26 0.47
CA GLN A 359 -17.45 24.18 1.90
C GLN A 359 -18.84 23.70 2.27
N TYR A 360 -18.93 22.63 3.04
CA TYR A 360 -20.16 22.08 3.57
C TYR A 360 -20.28 22.38 5.06
N GLU A 361 -21.37 23.03 5.44
CA GLU A 361 -21.79 23.21 6.83
C GLU A 361 -22.84 22.14 7.12
N VAL A 362 -22.43 21.08 7.80
CA VAL A 362 -23.20 19.84 7.93
C VAL A 362 -23.74 19.71 9.34
N THR A 363 -25.02 19.40 9.46
CA THR A 363 -25.65 18.94 10.71
C THR A 363 -26.14 17.51 10.51
N MET A 364 -25.57 16.57 11.25
CA MET A 364 -26.00 15.18 11.27
C MET A 364 -26.70 14.86 12.59
N THR A 365 -27.83 14.17 12.51
CA THR A 365 -28.57 13.75 13.71
C THR A 365 -29.00 12.30 13.54
N THR A 366 -28.67 11.44 14.49
CA THR A 366 -29.16 10.06 14.51
C THR A 366 -30.57 10.02 15.12
N THR A 367 -31.45 9.18 14.56
CA THR A 367 -32.83 9.02 15.09
C THR A 367 -32.93 8.02 16.24
N TYR A 368 -31.91 7.17 16.40
CA TYR A 368 -31.90 6.10 17.39
C TYR A 368 -30.57 6.03 18.14
N ASN A 369 -30.66 5.67 19.41
CA ASN A 369 -29.51 5.26 20.20
C ASN A 369 -29.08 3.86 19.71
N ASN A 370 -28.23 3.82 18.68
CA ASN A 370 -27.66 2.58 18.17
C ASN A 370 -26.42 2.15 18.97
N HIS A 371 -26.38 2.45 20.29
CA HIS A 371 -25.41 1.82 21.18
C HIS A 371 -25.74 0.32 21.31
N LEU A 372 -25.47 -0.43 20.27
CA LEU A 372 -25.24 -1.85 20.39
C LEU A 372 -23.86 -1.98 21.05
N ASN A 373 -23.84 -2.01 22.38
CA ASN A 373 -22.69 -2.49 23.13
C ASN A 373 -22.54 -3.98 22.76
N TYR A 374 -21.75 -4.24 21.76
CA TYR A 374 -21.26 -5.57 21.49
C TYR A 374 -20.16 -5.84 22.51
N ASP A 375 -20.52 -6.49 23.60
CA ASP A 375 -19.52 -6.98 24.55
C ASP A 375 -18.89 -8.23 23.93
N ALA A 376 -17.75 -8.04 23.29
CA ALA A 376 -17.02 -9.08 22.55
C ALA A 376 -16.51 -10.20 23.47
N GLU A 377 -16.44 -9.98 24.80
CA GLU A 377 -15.94 -10.98 25.73
C GLU A 377 -17.00 -12.03 26.15
N GLU A 378 -18.29 -11.77 25.99
CA GLU A 378 -19.34 -12.71 26.44
C GLU A 378 -20.33 -13.17 25.35
N GLY A 379 -20.32 -12.61 24.17
CA GLY A 379 -21.27 -12.98 23.11
C GLY A 379 -22.74 -12.70 23.49
N ALA A 380 -23.00 -11.88 24.49
CA ALA A 380 -24.31 -11.49 24.95
C ALA A 380 -24.71 -10.16 24.33
N ILE A 381 -25.79 -10.18 23.57
CA ILE A 381 -26.47 -8.95 23.13
C ILE A 381 -27.34 -8.51 24.30
N ASP A 382 -26.88 -7.53 25.08
CA ASP A 382 -27.75 -6.86 26.05
C ASP A 382 -28.64 -5.83 25.34
N ARG A 383 -29.72 -6.34 24.77
CA ARG A 383 -30.72 -5.53 24.09
C ARG A 383 -31.90 -5.29 25.02
N THR A 384 -31.96 -4.11 25.59
CA THR A 384 -33.18 -3.66 26.28
C THR A 384 -34.16 -3.16 25.23
N PHE A 385 -35.13 -3.98 24.87
CA PHE A 385 -36.22 -3.56 23.96
C PHE A 385 -37.16 -2.65 24.75
N THR A 386 -37.36 -1.43 24.31
CA THR A 386 -38.43 -0.57 24.74
C THR A 386 -39.69 -0.82 23.92
N ALA A 387 -40.87 -0.46 24.42
CA ALA A 387 -42.17 -0.77 23.80
C ALA A 387 -42.40 -0.18 22.39
N ASN A 388 -41.43 0.54 21.86
CA ASN A 388 -41.42 1.13 20.51
C ASN A 388 -40.59 0.34 19.49
N ASP A 389 -39.89 -0.72 19.89
CA ASP A 389 -39.19 -1.62 18.97
C ASP A 389 -40.21 -2.51 18.25
N GLN A 390 -40.98 -1.93 17.33
CA GLN A 390 -41.77 -2.72 16.39
C GLN A 390 -40.95 -3.00 15.16
N VAL A 391 -40.84 -4.28 14.83
CA VAL A 391 -40.24 -4.88 13.63
C VAL A 391 -40.83 -4.35 12.35
#